data_2ce5a8fe19c1ebe972cd7dfe14a1eeb4
#
_entry.id   2ce5a8fe19c1ebe972cd7dfe14a1eeb4
#
_cell.length_a   1.000
_cell.length_b   1.000
_cell.length_c   1.000
_cell.angle_alpha   90.00
_cell.angle_beta   90.00
_cell.angle_gamma   90.00
#
_symmetry.space_group_name_H-M   'P 1'
#
loop_
_entity.id
_entity.type
_entity.pdbx_description
1 polymer ?
#
loop_
_entity_poly.entity_id
_entity_poly.type
_entity_poly.pdbx_seq_one_letter_code
_entity_poly.pdbx_strand_id
1 'polypeptide(L)'
;MHPGIPEVLFFNTVAIEQYGGVEGVRDRGALESALARPWTGFAGEDPFPTPFDKAAAICEALIQYHPFVDGNKRTGVATGAYLLSTFGLELQASNSELEELAVSDATGAVGVGALSAWFENHTRET
;
A
#
# COMPACT_ATOMS: atom_id res chain seq x y z
N MET A 1 1.81 -15.35 -4.01
CA MET A 1 3.00 -14.56 -3.60
C MET A 1 2.55 -13.20 -3.11
N HIS A 2 3.20 -12.65 -2.14
CA HIS A 2 2.84 -11.34 -1.59
C HIS A 2 4.09 -10.47 -1.43
N PRO A 3 3.93 -9.14 -1.28
CA PRO A 3 5.07 -8.24 -1.08
C PRO A 3 5.86 -8.61 0.16
N GLY A 4 7.16 -8.66 0.01
CA GLY A 4 8.09 -8.89 1.11
C GLY A 4 8.86 -7.63 1.46
N ILE A 5 9.68 -7.71 2.51
CA ILE A 5 10.49 -6.58 2.94
C ILE A 5 11.39 -6.05 1.83
N PRO A 6 12.10 -6.89 1.04
CA PRO A 6 12.95 -6.37 -0.03
C PRO A 6 12.23 -5.49 -1.05
N GLU A 7 11.02 -5.90 -1.46
CA GLU A 7 10.23 -5.13 -2.42
C GLU A 7 9.80 -3.78 -1.84
N VAL A 8 9.34 -3.78 -0.60
CA VAL A 8 8.86 -2.55 0.04
C VAL A 8 10.00 -1.59 0.30
N LEU A 9 11.17 -2.09 0.70
CA LEU A 9 12.37 -1.26 0.86
C LEU A 9 12.75 -0.60 -0.47
N PHE A 10 12.69 -1.36 -1.57
CA PHE A 10 12.95 -0.82 -2.89
C PHE A 10 11.97 0.30 -3.26
N PHE A 11 10.67 0.10 -3.01
CA PHE A 11 9.67 1.14 -3.29
C PHE A 11 9.91 2.39 -2.47
N ASN A 12 10.33 2.24 -1.21
CA ASN A 12 10.67 3.39 -0.39
C ASN A 12 11.88 4.14 -0.94
N THR A 13 12.94 3.40 -1.34
CA THR A 13 14.13 4.00 -1.95
C THR A 13 13.76 4.82 -3.18
N VAL A 14 12.93 4.26 -4.06
CA VAL A 14 12.48 4.96 -5.28
C VAL A 14 11.68 6.22 -4.93
N ALA A 15 10.78 6.11 -3.94
CA ALA A 15 9.97 7.26 -3.52
C ALA A 15 10.86 8.40 -3.01
N ILE A 16 11.86 8.09 -2.20
CA ILE A 16 12.79 9.09 -1.66
C ILE A 16 13.64 9.72 -2.78
N GLU A 17 14.13 8.91 -3.72
CA GLU A 17 14.91 9.42 -4.86
C GLU A 17 14.10 10.37 -5.74
N GLN A 18 12.83 10.06 -5.97
CA GLN A 18 11.97 10.85 -6.86
C GLN A 18 11.38 12.09 -6.21
N TYR A 19 11.05 12.02 -4.93
CA TYR A 19 10.27 13.05 -4.26
C TYR A 19 10.97 13.70 -3.08
N GLY A 20 12.15 13.20 -2.71
CA GLY A 20 12.91 13.73 -1.58
C GLY A 20 12.51 13.11 -0.25
N GLY A 21 13.21 13.51 0.79
CA GLY A 21 13.02 13.01 2.15
C GLY A 21 14.22 12.20 2.61
N VAL A 22 14.10 11.64 3.79
CA VAL A 22 15.14 10.82 4.42
C VAL A 22 14.78 9.35 4.27
N GLU A 23 15.66 8.57 3.66
CA GLU A 23 15.48 7.13 3.51
C GLU A 23 15.78 6.43 4.84
N GLY A 24 15.01 5.40 5.14
CA GLY A 24 15.29 4.55 6.30
C GLY A 24 14.03 4.01 6.96
N VAL A 25 14.20 2.91 7.67
CA VAL A 25 13.15 2.27 8.44
C VAL A 25 13.15 2.88 9.85
N ARG A 26 12.03 3.49 10.23
CA ARG A 26 11.84 4.06 11.56
C ARG A 26 11.42 2.98 12.57
N ASP A 27 10.58 2.04 12.13
CA ASP A 27 10.02 1.00 13.00
C ASP A 27 9.87 -0.31 12.21
N ARG A 28 10.77 -1.24 12.46
CA ARG A 28 10.79 -2.53 11.78
C ARG A 28 9.55 -3.38 12.12
N GLY A 29 9.12 -3.35 13.37
CA GLY A 29 7.93 -4.08 13.79
C GLY A 29 6.67 -3.57 13.10
N ALA A 30 6.55 -2.26 12.95
CA ALA A 30 5.45 -1.65 12.22
C ALA A 30 5.47 -2.08 10.74
N LEU A 31 6.66 -2.14 10.13
CA LEU A 31 6.81 -2.61 8.76
C LEU A 31 6.35 -4.05 8.60
N GLU A 32 6.81 -4.93 9.48
CA GLU A 32 6.43 -6.35 9.45
C GLU A 32 4.92 -6.52 9.65
N SER A 33 4.33 -5.78 10.59
CA SER A 33 2.88 -5.82 10.84
C SER A 33 2.08 -5.33 9.64
N ALA A 34 2.54 -4.28 8.98
CA ALA A 34 1.86 -3.76 7.80
C ALA A 34 1.86 -4.78 6.67
N LEU A 35 2.99 -5.45 6.43
CA LEU A 35 3.10 -6.45 5.36
C LEU A 35 2.27 -7.69 5.64
N ALA A 36 2.08 -8.04 6.90
CA ALA A 36 1.28 -9.20 7.29
C ALA A 36 -0.22 -8.93 7.22
N ARG A 37 -0.64 -7.68 7.33
CA ARG A 37 -2.06 -7.31 7.50
C ARG A 37 -3.01 -7.90 6.46
N PRO A 38 -2.71 -7.89 5.14
CA PRO A 38 -3.64 -8.43 4.14
C PRO A 38 -3.93 -9.92 4.30
N TRP A 39 -3.03 -10.63 4.97
CA TRP A 39 -3.07 -12.10 5.10
C TRP A 39 -3.52 -12.55 6.48
N THR A 40 -3.84 -11.62 7.37
CA THR A 40 -4.33 -11.95 8.71
C THR A 40 -5.80 -12.34 8.63
N GLY A 41 -6.15 -13.47 9.25
CA GLY A 41 -7.52 -13.94 9.35
C GLY A 41 -7.72 -14.58 10.71
N PHE A 42 -8.97 -14.78 11.09
CA PHE A 42 -9.33 -15.41 12.34
C PHE A 42 -10.51 -16.33 12.13
N ALA A 43 -10.42 -17.54 12.69
CA ALA A 43 -11.50 -18.53 12.64
C ALA A 43 -11.98 -18.86 11.22
N GLY A 44 -11.05 -18.89 10.25
CA GLY A 44 -11.37 -19.20 8.86
C GLY A 44 -11.93 -18.05 8.06
N GLU A 45 -12.09 -16.89 8.66
CA GLU A 45 -12.57 -15.70 7.96
C GLU A 45 -11.40 -14.87 7.43
N ASP A 46 -11.58 -14.31 6.24
CA ASP A 46 -10.63 -13.41 5.61
C ASP A 46 -11.22 -11.99 5.63
N PRO A 47 -10.67 -11.08 6.45
CA PRO A 47 -11.19 -9.71 6.50
C PRO A 47 -10.93 -8.91 5.22
N PHE A 48 -10.04 -9.39 4.35
CA PHE A 48 -9.67 -8.72 3.10
C PHE A 48 -9.78 -9.73 1.94
N PRO A 49 -11.03 -10.12 1.56
CA PRO A 49 -11.24 -11.27 0.67
C PRO A 49 -10.84 -11.05 -0.79
N THR A 50 -10.88 -9.81 -1.29
CA THR A 50 -10.52 -9.54 -2.69
C THR A 50 -9.10 -9.01 -2.80
N PRO A 51 -8.47 -9.13 -3.99
CA PRO A 51 -7.16 -8.50 -4.19
C PRO A 51 -7.17 -7.00 -3.91
N PHE A 52 -8.27 -6.31 -4.24
CA PHE A 52 -8.43 -4.88 -3.98
C PHE A 52 -8.47 -4.58 -2.48
N ASP A 53 -9.15 -5.41 -1.71
CA ASP A 53 -9.19 -5.29 -0.26
C ASP A 53 -7.80 -5.50 0.34
N LYS A 54 -7.04 -6.46 -0.18
CA LYS A 54 -5.69 -6.74 0.29
C LYS A 54 -4.73 -5.59 -0.04
N ALA A 55 -4.84 -5.05 -1.26
CA ALA A 55 -4.04 -3.89 -1.65
C ALA A 55 -4.36 -2.68 -0.78
N ALA A 56 -5.65 -2.47 -0.50
CA ALA A 56 -6.09 -1.38 0.36
C ALA A 56 -5.57 -1.56 1.80
N ALA A 57 -5.62 -2.78 2.32
CA ALA A 57 -5.17 -3.08 3.67
C ALA A 57 -3.67 -2.81 3.86
N ILE A 58 -2.83 -3.24 2.90
CA ILE A 58 -1.39 -3.03 3.00
C ILE A 58 -1.03 -1.56 2.80
N CYS A 59 -1.72 -0.89 1.87
CA CYS A 59 -1.52 0.53 1.60
C CYS A 59 -1.84 1.36 2.86
N GLU A 60 -3.03 1.17 3.43
CA GLU A 60 -3.44 1.89 4.61
C GLU A 60 -2.50 1.62 5.78
N ALA A 61 -2.11 0.37 5.99
CA ALA A 61 -1.21 0.01 7.09
C ALA A 61 0.15 0.71 6.95
N LEU A 62 0.73 0.72 5.75
CA LEU A 62 2.01 1.40 5.53
C LEU A 62 1.90 2.90 5.77
N ILE A 63 0.77 3.50 5.44
CA ILE A 63 0.54 4.93 5.69
C ILE A 63 0.31 5.20 7.18
N GLN A 64 -0.54 4.44 7.84
CA GLN A 64 -0.95 4.69 9.23
C GLN A 64 0.10 4.25 10.25
N TYR A 65 0.78 3.13 10.02
CA TYR A 65 1.80 2.64 10.95
C TYR A 65 3.11 3.41 10.84
N HIS A 66 3.30 4.10 9.73
CA HIS A 66 4.46 4.98 9.53
C HIS A 66 5.80 4.27 9.76
N PRO A 67 6.04 3.12 9.08
CA PRO A 67 7.26 2.34 9.34
C PRO A 67 8.55 2.97 8.82
N PHE A 68 8.45 3.88 7.86
CA PHE A 68 9.62 4.58 7.30
C PHE A 68 9.74 5.99 7.87
N VAL A 69 10.93 6.55 7.80
CA VAL A 69 11.14 7.95 8.18
C VAL A 69 10.32 8.87 7.29
N ASP A 70 10.42 8.68 5.96
CA ASP A 70 9.66 9.44 4.97
C ASP A 70 9.19 8.52 3.85
N GLY A 71 8.24 9.00 3.04
CA GLY A 71 7.77 8.30 1.85
C GLY A 71 6.73 7.21 2.10
N ASN A 72 6.11 7.17 3.28
CA ASN A 72 5.15 6.11 3.63
C ASN A 72 3.95 6.04 2.70
N LYS A 73 3.39 7.19 2.29
CA LYS A 73 2.22 7.23 1.41
C LYS A 73 2.52 6.66 0.04
N ARG A 74 3.60 7.13 -0.59
CA ARG A 74 3.99 6.66 -1.91
C ARG A 74 4.42 5.21 -1.89
N THR A 75 5.12 4.80 -0.84
CA THR A 75 5.50 3.40 -0.64
C THR A 75 4.25 2.53 -0.45
N GLY A 76 3.27 3.01 0.30
CA GLY A 76 2.00 2.29 0.50
C GLY A 76 1.26 2.05 -0.80
N VAL A 77 1.11 3.08 -1.63
CA VAL A 77 0.43 2.95 -2.92
C VAL A 77 1.20 2.03 -3.87
N ALA A 78 2.53 2.17 -3.93
CA ALA A 78 3.37 1.31 -4.77
C ALA A 78 3.27 -0.16 -4.34
N THR A 79 3.26 -0.41 -3.04
CA THR A 79 3.14 -1.77 -2.51
C THR A 79 1.77 -2.37 -2.81
N GLY A 80 0.70 -1.57 -2.69
CA GLY A 80 -0.64 -2.00 -3.09
C GLY A 80 -0.71 -2.36 -4.56
N ALA A 81 -0.12 -1.54 -5.42
CA ALA A 81 -0.05 -1.80 -6.85
C ALA A 81 0.73 -3.09 -7.16
N TYR A 82 1.84 -3.30 -6.46
CA TYR A 82 2.63 -4.53 -6.62
C TYR A 82 1.82 -5.76 -6.21
N LEU A 83 1.12 -5.68 -5.08
CA LEU A 83 0.26 -6.77 -4.62
C LEU A 83 -0.79 -7.11 -5.69
N LEU A 84 -1.44 -6.11 -6.28
CA LEU A 84 -2.40 -6.33 -7.36
C LEU A 84 -1.74 -7.03 -8.55
N SER A 85 -0.51 -6.67 -8.89
CA SER A 85 0.20 -7.29 -10.01
C SER A 85 0.41 -8.80 -9.78
N THR A 86 0.54 -9.24 -8.53
CA THR A 86 0.69 -10.67 -8.24
C THR A 86 -0.60 -11.46 -8.49
N PHE A 87 -1.72 -10.76 -8.66
CA PHE A 87 -3.02 -11.36 -9.03
C PHE A 87 -3.35 -11.12 -10.50
N GLY A 88 -2.40 -10.65 -11.31
CA GLY A 88 -2.65 -10.37 -12.73
C GLY A 88 -3.43 -9.09 -12.96
N LEU A 89 -3.38 -8.16 -12.02
CA LEU A 89 -4.10 -6.89 -12.08
C LEU A 89 -3.12 -5.73 -12.18
N GLU A 90 -3.40 -4.78 -13.07
CA GLU A 90 -2.50 -3.64 -13.31
C GLU A 90 -3.17 -2.34 -12.93
N LEU A 91 -2.54 -1.59 -12.04
CA LEU A 91 -3.00 -0.27 -11.64
C LEU A 91 -2.82 0.72 -12.79
N GLN A 92 -3.91 1.42 -13.13
CA GLN A 92 -3.96 2.44 -14.17
C GLN A 92 -4.41 3.75 -13.52
N ALA A 93 -3.45 4.57 -13.11
CA ALA A 93 -3.76 5.84 -12.47
C ALA A 93 -2.74 6.89 -12.89
N SER A 94 -3.21 8.12 -13.07
CA SER A 94 -2.33 9.26 -13.35
C SER A 94 -1.60 9.71 -12.08
N ASN A 95 -0.54 10.48 -12.24
CA ASN A 95 0.16 11.05 -11.10
C ASN A 95 -0.76 11.93 -10.24
N SER A 96 -1.67 12.68 -10.88
CA SER A 96 -2.65 13.50 -10.16
C SER A 96 -3.57 12.66 -9.31
N GLU A 97 -4.05 11.53 -9.84
CA GLU A 97 -4.93 10.62 -9.11
C GLU A 97 -4.21 10.00 -7.92
N LEU A 98 -2.94 9.63 -8.09
CA LEU A 98 -2.13 9.08 -7.00
C LEU A 98 -1.88 10.12 -5.90
N GLU A 99 -1.62 11.37 -6.28
CA GLU A 99 -1.44 12.47 -5.32
C GLU A 99 -2.71 12.75 -4.54
N GLU A 100 -3.86 12.77 -5.20
CA GLU A 100 -5.16 12.96 -4.54
C GLU A 100 -5.42 11.86 -3.52
N LEU A 101 -5.12 10.62 -3.88
CA LEU A 101 -5.27 9.49 -2.97
C LEU A 101 -4.39 9.65 -1.73
N ALA A 102 -3.12 10.00 -1.93
CA ALA A 102 -2.16 10.15 -0.85
C ALA A 102 -2.58 11.27 0.12
N VAL A 103 -3.07 12.39 -0.41
CA VAL A 103 -3.54 13.52 0.42
C VAL A 103 -4.78 13.13 1.21
N SER A 104 -5.76 12.46 0.57
CA SER A 104 -7.00 12.03 1.23
C SER A 104 -6.70 11.09 2.41
N ASP A 105 -5.80 10.12 2.20
CA ASP A 105 -5.46 9.17 3.25
C ASP A 105 -4.66 9.83 4.38
N ALA A 106 -3.85 10.84 4.05
CA ALA A 106 -3.08 11.60 5.06
C ALA A 106 -3.98 12.31 6.06
N THR A 107 -5.17 12.71 5.65
CA THR A 107 -6.13 13.37 6.54
C THR A 107 -6.94 12.39 7.37
N GLY A 108 -6.74 11.07 7.17
CA GLY A 108 -7.51 10.04 7.85
C GLY A 108 -8.93 9.90 7.32
N ALA A 109 -9.23 10.52 6.19
CA ALA A 109 -10.57 10.53 5.62
C ALA A 109 -10.90 9.26 4.84
N VAL A 110 -9.91 8.44 4.49
CA VAL A 110 -10.08 7.30 3.61
C VAL A 110 -9.69 6.01 4.33
N GLY A 111 -10.68 5.14 4.56
CA GLY A 111 -10.45 3.82 5.16
C GLY A 111 -10.21 2.74 4.10
N VAL A 112 -10.05 1.50 4.56
CA VAL A 112 -9.79 0.35 3.68
C VAL A 112 -10.87 0.20 2.62
N GLY A 113 -12.15 0.36 2.98
CA GLY A 113 -13.25 0.21 2.03
C GLY A 113 -13.16 1.20 0.87
N ALA A 114 -12.87 2.47 1.16
CA ALA A 114 -12.73 3.49 0.13
C ALA A 114 -11.47 3.28 -0.72
N LEU A 115 -10.36 2.86 -0.10
CA LEU A 115 -9.14 2.51 -0.82
C LEU A 115 -9.35 1.31 -1.74
N SER A 116 -10.07 0.29 -1.26
CA SER A 116 -10.40 -0.88 -2.06
C SER A 116 -11.19 -0.49 -3.31
N ALA A 117 -12.21 0.35 -3.15
CA ALA A 117 -13.00 0.85 -4.28
C ALA A 117 -12.13 1.67 -5.25
N TRP A 118 -11.23 2.48 -4.71
CA TRP A 118 -10.32 3.27 -5.55
C TRP A 118 -9.41 2.37 -6.37
N PHE A 119 -8.80 1.35 -5.75
CA PHE A 119 -7.96 0.40 -6.47
C PHE A 119 -8.76 -0.34 -7.55
N GLU A 120 -9.97 -0.78 -7.23
CA GLU A 120 -10.82 -1.48 -8.19
C GLU A 120 -11.14 -0.60 -9.40
N ASN A 121 -11.47 0.67 -9.15
CA ASN A 121 -11.83 1.61 -10.22
C ASN A 121 -10.65 2.03 -11.10
N HIS A 122 -9.41 1.82 -10.65
CA HIS A 122 -8.20 2.23 -11.36
C HIS A 122 -7.35 1.05 -11.81
N THR A 123 -7.93 -0.15 -11.87
CA THR A 123 -7.20 -1.38 -12.17
C THR A 123 -7.86 -2.11 -13.33
N ARG A 124 -7.02 -2.78 -14.15
CA ARG A 124 -7.52 -3.66 -15.21
C ARG A 124 -6.76 -4.98 -15.17
N GLU A 125 -7.35 -6.03 -15.76
CA GLU A 125 -6.69 -7.31 -15.94
C GLU A 125 -5.62 -7.21 -17.01
N THR A 126 -4.50 -7.88 -16.77
CA THR A 126 -3.38 -7.94 -17.74
C THR A 126 -3.47 -9.17 -18.63
#